data_aa3d3b3d9a3877477fbc530adb4489b6
#
_entry.id   aa3d3b3d9a3877477fbc530adb4489b6
#
_cell.length_a   1.000
_cell.length_b   1.000
_cell.length_c   1.000
_cell.angle_alpha   90.00
_cell.angle_beta   90.00
_cell.angle_gamma   90.00
#
_symmetry.space_group_name_H-M   'P 1'
#
loop_
_entity.id
_entity.type
_entity.pdbx_description
1 polymer ?
#
loop_
_entity_poly.entity_id
_entity_poly.type
_entity_poly.pdbx_seq_one_letter_code
_entity_poly.pdbx_strand_id
1 'polypeptide(L)'
;DVVQSLGVLPINVEAELVDVAAGVSHKWLLSPEGVGYLYLSDRARERIEPTLVGWISVPNPEDYSNFEQGWNRGALAWETGTGPAALIHGFKASLDLLHEYGPARIAGYLEELTDHLCDRLHSKPYQIVSSRLPGEKSQIVCIRHNGDLSAMALYHRLKQQNIITAPRGDRLRIAPHLYNTLDEIDQLVAALP
;
A
#
# COMPACT_ATOMS: atom_id res chain seq x y z
N ASP A 1 8.24 4.08 5.26
CA ASP A 1 7.00 4.16 4.46
C ASP A 1 6.58 2.75 4.05
N VAL A 2 5.39 2.34 4.45
CA VAL A 2 4.81 1.01 4.14
C VAL A 2 3.54 1.12 3.26
N VAL A 3 3.38 2.25 2.57
CA VAL A 3 2.22 2.53 1.69
C VAL A 3 2.05 1.48 0.58
N GLN A 4 3.13 0.88 0.10
CA GLN A 4 3.10 -0.10 -0.99
C GLN A 4 3.28 -1.56 -0.51
N SER A 5 3.43 -1.79 0.78
CA SER A 5 3.70 -3.13 1.33
C SER A 5 2.65 -3.62 2.32
N LEU A 6 2.15 -2.76 3.21
CA LEU A 6 1.12 -3.18 4.17
C LEU A 6 -0.20 -3.47 3.44
N GLY A 7 -0.78 -4.63 3.74
CA GLY A 7 -1.96 -5.18 3.07
C GLY A 7 -1.65 -6.21 1.98
N VAL A 8 -0.39 -6.29 1.52
CA VAL A 8 0.05 -7.24 0.48
C VAL A 8 1.24 -8.09 0.88
N LEU A 9 2.04 -7.63 1.83
CA LEU A 9 3.13 -8.40 2.43
C LEU A 9 2.87 -8.58 3.92
N PRO A 10 3.15 -9.74 4.49
CA PRO A 10 3.13 -9.91 5.93
C PRO A 10 4.29 -9.11 6.54
N ILE A 11 3.98 -8.15 7.39
CA ILE A 11 4.96 -7.31 8.09
C ILE A 11 4.81 -7.57 9.58
N ASN A 12 5.90 -7.94 10.24
CA ASN A 12 5.97 -8.06 11.69
C ASN A 12 6.90 -6.96 12.23
N VAL A 13 6.32 -5.87 12.68
CA VAL A 13 7.06 -4.67 13.12
C VAL A 13 7.99 -4.95 14.31
N GLU A 14 7.67 -5.91 15.16
CA GLU A 14 8.50 -6.29 16.31
C GLU A 14 9.70 -7.15 15.87
N ALA A 15 9.44 -8.21 15.06
CA ALA A 15 10.48 -9.12 14.58
C ALA A 15 11.46 -8.40 13.63
N GLU A 16 10.96 -7.45 12.85
CA GLU A 16 11.75 -6.65 11.92
C GLU A 16 12.38 -5.40 12.54
N LEU A 17 12.17 -5.19 13.85
CA LEU A 17 12.70 -4.06 14.62
C LEU A 17 12.35 -2.69 14.03
N VAL A 18 11.14 -2.55 13.50
CA VAL A 18 10.65 -1.30 12.92
C VAL A 18 10.34 -0.29 14.02
N ASP A 19 10.96 0.87 13.98
CA ASP A 19 10.71 1.94 14.94
C ASP A 19 9.51 2.81 14.57
N VAL A 20 9.37 3.13 13.29
CA VAL A 20 8.30 3.98 12.77
C VAL A 20 7.79 3.38 11.46
N ALA A 21 6.49 3.21 11.34
CA ALA A 21 5.85 2.88 10.08
C ALA A 21 4.65 3.81 9.83
N ALA A 22 4.59 4.35 8.63
CA ALA A 22 3.49 5.22 8.22
C ALA A 22 2.96 4.82 6.85
N GLY A 23 1.67 5.03 6.64
CA GLY A 23 1.06 4.72 5.37
C GLY A 23 -0.35 5.28 5.22
N VAL A 24 -0.91 5.07 4.04
CA VAL A 24 -2.29 5.40 3.68
C VAL A 24 -3.13 4.15 3.59
N SER A 25 -4.41 4.26 3.88
CA SER A 25 -5.32 3.13 3.91
C SER A 25 -5.95 2.80 2.55
N HIS A 26 -6.05 3.77 1.64
CA HIS A 26 -6.83 3.66 0.40
C HIS A 26 -6.16 2.89 -0.75
N LYS A 27 -4.94 2.39 -0.56
CA LYS A 27 -4.27 1.58 -1.59
C LYS A 27 -4.49 0.09 -1.32
N TRP A 28 -3.46 -0.56 -0.82
CA TRP A 28 -3.46 -2.00 -0.60
C TRP A 28 -4.32 -2.45 0.58
N LEU A 29 -4.73 -1.52 1.45
CA LEU A 29 -5.66 -1.79 2.54
C LEU A 29 -7.14 -1.60 2.15
N LEU A 30 -7.46 -1.26 0.90
CA LEU A 30 -8.83 -1.21 0.34
C LEU A 30 -9.81 -0.29 1.11
N SER A 31 -9.30 0.70 1.80
CA SER A 31 -10.10 1.63 2.59
C SER A 31 -10.51 2.88 1.79
N PRO A 32 -11.50 3.65 2.24
CA PRO A 32 -11.76 4.98 1.71
C PRO A 32 -10.53 5.90 1.81
N GLU A 33 -10.40 6.84 0.87
CA GLU A 33 -9.39 7.90 0.92
C GLU A 33 -9.61 8.82 2.12
N GLY A 34 -8.53 9.39 2.67
CA GLY A 34 -8.57 10.37 3.76
C GLY A 34 -8.22 9.83 5.13
N VAL A 35 -7.87 8.53 5.24
CA VAL A 35 -7.34 7.92 6.46
C VAL A 35 -5.94 7.38 6.21
N GLY A 36 -5.06 7.56 7.17
CA GLY A 36 -3.75 6.96 7.24
C GLY A 36 -3.49 6.37 8.62
N TYR A 37 -2.32 5.83 8.81
CA TYR A 37 -1.88 5.29 10.10
C TYR A 37 -0.42 5.61 10.34
N LEU A 38 -0.08 5.71 11.62
CA LEU A 38 1.27 5.85 12.14
C LEU A 38 1.49 4.80 13.23
N TYR A 39 2.52 3.98 13.06
CA TYR A 39 3.02 3.08 14.09
C TYR A 39 4.31 3.66 14.67
N LEU A 40 4.42 3.60 15.98
CA LEU A 40 5.63 3.94 16.74
C LEU A 40 5.91 2.83 17.75
N SER A 41 7.12 2.28 17.71
CA SER A 41 7.59 1.35 18.76
C SER A 41 7.73 2.08 20.09
N ASP A 42 7.75 1.34 21.20
CA ASP A 42 8.01 1.91 22.52
C ASP A 42 9.36 2.64 22.54
N ARG A 43 10.37 2.05 21.94
CA ARG A 43 11.71 2.64 21.80
C ARG A 43 11.68 3.96 21.02
N ALA A 44 10.86 4.09 20.00
CA ALA A 44 10.68 5.34 19.24
C ALA A 44 9.99 6.40 20.11
N ARG A 45 8.91 6.01 20.81
CA ARG A 45 8.16 6.93 21.69
C ARG A 45 8.97 7.50 22.85
N GLU A 46 10.02 6.81 23.30
CA GLU A 46 10.94 7.32 24.31
C GLU A 46 11.90 8.39 23.77
N ARG A 47 12.08 8.49 22.46
CA ARG A 47 13.07 9.34 21.81
C ARG A 47 12.49 10.43 20.93
N ILE A 48 11.24 10.28 20.51
CA ILE A 48 10.57 11.19 19.59
C ILE A 48 9.38 11.80 20.31
N GLU A 49 9.30 13.13 20.30
CA GLU A 49 8.17 13.87 20.83
C GLU A 49 7.26 14.33 19.70
N PRO A 50 5.93 14.41 19.93
CA PRO A 50 5.01 14.98 18.95
C PRO A 50 5.32 16.47 18.77
N THR A 51 5.58 16.89 17.53
CA THR A 51 5.86 18.28 17.18
C THR A 51 4.61 19.04 16.72
N LEU A 52 3.60 18.31 16.24
CA LEU A 52 2.28 18.84 15.92
C LEU A 52 1.28 18.25 16.91
N VAL A 53 0.68 19.10 17.70
CA VAL A 53 -0.25 18.74 18.77
C VAL A 53 -1.55 19.52 18.61
N GLY A 54 -2.61 19.00 19.19
CA GLY A 54 -3.91 19.64 19.19
C GLY A 54 -4.69 19.33 20.48
N TRP A 55 -5.96 19.69 20.48
CA TRP A 55 -6.77 19.66 21.68
C TRP A 55 -6.94 18.25 22.31
N ILE A 56 -6.86 17.17 21.54
CA ILE A 56 -6.93 15.81 22.10
C ILE A 56 -5.57 15.21 22.46
N SER A 57 -4.48 15.92 22.20
CA SER A 57 -3.13 15.43 22.52
C SER A 57 -2.79 15.51 24.01
N VAL A 58 -3.68 16.05 24.83
CA VAL A 58 -3.51 16.26 26.27
C VAL A 58 -4.36 15.29 27.11
N PRO A 59 -3.99 15.00 28.37
CA PRO A 59 -4.71 14.05 29.22
C PRO A 59 -6.16 14.41 29.53
N ASN A 60 -6.46 15.70 29.64
CA ASN A 60 -7.82 16.20 29.93
C ASN A 60 -8.27 17.20 28.85
N PRO A 61 -8.68 16.72 27.65
CA PRO A 61 -9.02 17.57 26.53
C PRO A 61 -10.30 18.41 26.75
N GLU A 62 -11.13 18.08 27.73
CA GLU A 62 -12.34 18.85 28.08
C GLU A 62 -12.05 20.07 28.95
N ASP A 63 -10.87 20.18 29.55
CA ASP A 63 -10.45 21.34 30.32
C ASP A 63 -9.80 22.39 29.43
N TYR A 64 -10.63 23.19 28.77
CA TYR A 64 -10.19 24.26 27.87
C TYR A 64 -9.51 25.46 28.58
N SER A 65 -9.47 25.45 29.91
CA SER A 65 -8.86 26.52 30.70
C SER A 65 -7.41 26.22 31.10
N ASN A 66 -7.00 24.98 31.05
CA ASN A 66 -5.67 24.53 31.48
C ASN A 66 -4.75 24.32 30.29
N PHE A 67 -3.92 25.30 29.98
CA PHE A 67 -2.93 25.26 28.91
C PHE A 67 -1.55 24.69 29.33
N GLU A 68 -1.39 24.34 30.61
CA GLU A 68 -0.15 23.79 31.16
C GLU A 68 -0.17 22.27 31.30
N GLN A 69 -1.12 21.59 30.64
CA GLN A 69 -1.19 20.14 30.59
C GLN A 69 0.02 19.57 29.85
N GLY A 70 0.59 18.49 30.36
CA GLY A 70 1.53 17.66 29.59
C GLY A 70 0.83 16.92 28.46
N TRP A 71 1.62 16.18 27.68
CA TRP A 71 1.08 15.39 26.57
C TRP A 71 0.49 14.07 27.04
N ASN A 72 -0.50 13.57 26.30
CA ASN A 72 -0.99 12.21 26.44
C ASN A 72 0.15 11.20 26.27
N ARG A 73 -0.06 10.00 26.78
CA ARG A 73 0.81 8.86 26.54
C ARG A 73 0.24 7.98 25.43
N GLY A 74 1.12 7.30 24.68
CA GLY A 74 0.71 6.41 23.59
C GLY A 74 0.24 7.14 22.34
N ALA A 75 -0.68 6.54 21.60
CA ALA A 75 -1.12 7.03 20.30
C ALA A 75 -1.80 8.40 20.33
N LEU A 76 -2.57 8.68 21.40
CA LEU A 76 -3.30 9.93 21.53
C LEU A 76 -2.41 11.19 21.57
N ALA A 77 -1.16 11.07 22.00
CA ALA A 77 -0.22 12.17 21.92
C ALA A 77 0.03 12.67 20.48
N TRP A 78 -0.19 11.80 19.51
CA TRP A 78 0.05 12.05 18.09
C TRP A 78 -1.22 12.41 17.31
N GLU A 79 -2.36 12.41 17.98
CA GLU A 79 -3.65 12.84 17.42
C GLU A 79 -3.90 14.30 17.75
N THR A 80 -4.28 15.09 16.74
CA THR A 80 -4.40 16.55 16.93
C THR A 80 -5.85 17.01 17.17
N GLY A 81 -6.84 16.25 16.74
CA GLY A 81 -8.24 16.66 16.87
C GLY A 81 -9.21 15.59 16.40
N THR A 82 -10.44 15.99 16.14
CA THR A 82 -11.51 15.09 15.74
C THR A 82 -11.16 14.33 14.47
N GLY A 83 -11.03 13.02 14.58
CA GLY A 83 -10.79 12.14 13.44
C GLY A 83 -12.02 11.98 12.53
N PRO A 84 -11.83 11.54 11.28
CA PRO A 84 -12.91 11.31 10.33
C PRO A 84 -13.62 9.98 10.64
N ALA A 85 -14.53 9.97 11.61
CA ALA A 85 -15.16 8.77 12.17
C ALA A 85 -15.72 7.81 11.10
N ALA A 86 -16.44 8.32 10.10
CA ALA A 86 -17.01 7.51 9.03
C ALA A 86 -15.92 6.77 8.22
N LEU A 87 -14.79 7.44 7.93
CA LEU A 87 -13.68 6.86 7.20
C LEU A 87 -12.91 5.83 8.05
N ILE A 88 -12.81 6.07 9.36
CA ILE A 88 -12.20 5.12 10.31
C ILE A 88 -13.02 3.83 10.38
N HIS A 89 -14.35 3.92 10.40
CA HIS A 89 -15.22 2.74 10.32
C HIS A 89 -15.08 1.99 8.98
N GLY A 90 -14.97 2.71 7.86
CA GLY A 90 -14.69 2.12 6.58
C GLY A 90 -13.30 1.42 6.56
N PHE A 91 -12.30 2.03 7.17
CA PHE A 91 -10.97 1.43 7.31
C PHE A 91 -11.01 0.16 8.18
N LYS A 92 -11.75 0.19 9.30
CA LYS A 92 -11.94 -1.00 10.12
C LYS A 92 -12.56 -2.15 9.31
N ALA A 93 -13.62 -1.91 8.54
CA ALA A 93 -14.26 -2.93 7.74
C ALA A 93 -13.29 -3.53 6.69
N SER A 94 -12.45 -2.71 6.08
CA SER A 94 -11.40 -3.17 5.17
C SER A 94 -10.37 -4.05 5.87
N LEU A 95 -9.93 -3.66 7.07
CA LEU A 95 -8.98 -4.46 7.86
C LEU A 95 -9.59 -5.79 8.30
N ASP A 96 -10.85 -5.81 8.71
CA ASP A 96 -11.56 -7.04 9.07
C ASP A 96 -11.59 -8.01 7.87
N LEU A 97 -11.91 -7.51 6.67
CA LEU A 97 -11.91 -8.29 5.43
C LEU A 97 -10.51 -8.87 5.10
N LEU A 98 -9.48 -8.03 5.12
CA LEU A 98 -8.10 -8.46 4.83
C LEU A 98 -7.60 -9.46 5.88
N HIS A 99 -8.01 -9.30 7.13
CA HIS A 99 -7.66 -10.22 8.21
C HIS A 99 -8.35 -11.58 8.03
N GLU A 100 -9.61 -11.60 7.57
CA GLU A 100 -10.35 -12.84 7.25
C GLU A 100 -9.66 -13.64 6.14
N TYR A 101 -9.20 -12.96 5.08
CA TYR A 101 -8.41 -13.61 4.03
C TYR A 101 -7.03 -14.08 4.52
N GLY A 102 -6.40 -13.35 5.39
CA GLY A 102 -5.09 -13.59 5.97
C GLY A 102 -3.92 -13.04 5.14
N PRO A 103 -3.02 -12.25 5.74
CA PRO A 103 -1.94 -11.56 5.02
C PRO A 103 -1.01 -12.50 4.24
N ALA A 104 -0.67 -13.66 4.80
CA ALA A 104 0.18 -14.64 4.13
C ALA A 104 -0.47 -15.23 2.87
N ARG A 105 -1.79 -15.49 2.93
CA ARG A 105 -2.55 -16.01 1.78
C ARG A 105 -2.65 -14.95 0.69
N ILE A 106 -2.87 -13.69 1.05
CA ILE A 106 -2.90 -12.56 0.11
C ILE A 106 -1.55 -12.44 -0.59
N ALA A 107 -0.45 -12.44 0.16
CA ALA A 107 0.90 -12.36 -0.39
C ALA A 107 1.20 -13.50 -1.38
N GLY A 108 0.88 -14.73 -1.01
CA GLY A 108 1.07 -15.91 -1.88
C GLY A 108 0.27 -15.82 -3.17
N TYR A 109 -0.99 -15.39 -3.10
CA TYR A 109 -1.83 -15.23 -4.28
C TYR A 109 -1.34 -14.10 -5.21
N LEU A 110 -0.88 -12.98 -4.64
CA LEU A 110 -0.30 -11.89 -5.44
C LEU A 110 1.03 -12.29 -6.08
N GLU A 111 1.82 -13.13 -5.43
CA GLU A 111 3.02 -13.72 -6.03
C GLU A 111 2.64 -14.63 -7.21
N GLU A 112 1.62 -15.48 -7.07
CA GLU A 112 1.10 -16.34 -8.14
C GLU A 112 0.65 -15.49 -9.35
N LEU A 113 -0.16 -14.44 -9.14
CA LEU A 113 -0.61 -13.55 -10.22
C LEU A 113 0.56 -12.87 -10.94
N THR A 114 1.56 -12.42 -10.20
CA THR A 114 2.71 -11.72 -10.79
C THR A 114 3.72 -12.66 -11.43
N ASP A 115 3.89 -13.88 -10.93
CA ASP A 115 4.68 -14.91 -11.59
C ASP A 115 4.03 -15.34 -12.90
N HIS A 116 2.72 -15.59 -12.89
CA HIS A 116 1.95 -15.88 -14.11
C HIS A 116 2.10 -14.78 -15.16
N LEU A 117 1.97 -13.50 -14.75
CA LEU A 117 2.22 -12.35 -15.63
C LEU A 117 3.62 -12.42 -16.26
N CYS A 118 4.65 -12.64 -15.44
CA CYS A 118 6.02 -12.67 -15.89
C CYS A 118 6.26 -13.82 -16.87
N ASP A 119 5.72 -15.01 -16.59
CA ASP A 119 5.82 -16.19 -17.45
C ASP A 119 5.15 -15.95 -18.82
N ARG A 120 3.96 -15.36 -18.82
CA ARG A 120 3.25 -15.01 -20.05
C ARG A 120 3.97 -13.95 -20.89
N LEU A 121 4.76 -13.09 -20.27
CA LEU A 121 5.54 -12.06 -20.95
C LEU A 121 6.83 -12.57 -21.61
N HIS A 122 7.33 -13.76 -21.27
CA HIS A 122 8.56 -14.30 -21.85
C HIS A 122 8.53 -14.45 -23.39
N SER A 123 7.35 -14.68 -23.97
CA SER A 123 7.16 -14.78 -25.42
C SER A 123 6.83 -13.45 -26.10
N LYS A 124 6.82 -12.35 -25.38
CA LYS A 124 6.45 -11.01 -25.83
C LYS A 124 7.68 -10.10 -25.88
N PRO A 125 7.67 -9.03 -26.66
CA PRO A 125 8.81 -8.12 -26.80
C PRO A 125 8.94 -7.15 -25.61
N TYR A 126 8.96 -7.69 -24.37
CA TYR A 126 9.06 -6.89 -23.14
C TYR A 126 10.21 -7.36 -22.25
N GLN A 127 10.88 -6.39 -21.69
CA GLN A 127 11.81 -6.59 -20.57
C GLN A 127 11.03 -6.43 -19.26
N ILE A 128 11.11 -7.42 -18.37
CA ILE A 128 10.68 -7.30 -16.99
C ILE A 128 11.79 -6.54 -16.25
N VAL A 129 11.44 -5.36 -15.70
CA VAL A 129 12.41 -4.46 -15.04
C VAL A 129 12.43 -4.67 -13.53
N SER A 130 11.30 -5.12 -12.95
CA SER A 130 11.22 -5.47 -11.53
C SER A 130 12.03 -6.73 -11.24
N SER A 131 12.73 -6.77 -10.10
CA SER A 131 13.41 -7.98 -9.65
C SER A 131 12.40 -9.12 -9.44
N ARG A 132 12.79 -10.32 -9.89
CA ARG A 132 12.05 -11.58 -9.64
C ARG A 132 12.91 -12.60 -8.90
N LEU A 133 14.01 -12.15 -8.28
CA LEU A 133 14.84 -13.01 -7.44
C LEU A 133 14.09 -13.40 -6.17
N PRO A 134 14.39 -14.58 -5.60
CA PRO A 134 13.82 -14.98 -4.31
C PRO A 134 14.05 -13.93 -3.23
N GLY A 135 12.97 -13.54 -2.52
CA GLY A 135 13.00 -12.49 -1.49
C GLY A 135 12.95 -11.04 -2.01
N GLU A 136 12.97 -10.82 -3.33
CA GLU A 136 12.90 -9.49 -3.93
C GLU A 136 11.61 -9.27 -4.74
N LYS A 137 10.78 -10.30 -4.87
CA LYS A 137 9.52 -10.22 -5.61
C LYS A 137 8.55 -9.24 -4.96
N SER A 138 7.80 -8.53 -5.77
CA SER A 138 6.77 -7.59 -5.37
C SER A 138 5.50 -7.86 -6.15
N GLN A 139 4.37 -7.47 -5.59
CA GLN A 139 3.07 -7.42 -6.27
C GLN A 139 3.03 -6.36 -7.39
N ILE A 140 4.06 -5.54 -7.50
CA ILE A 140 4.21 -4.53 -8.55
C ILE A 140 5.23 -5.02 -9.56
N VAL A 141 4.81 -5.19 -10.81
CA VAL A 141 5.69 -5.56 -11.93
C VAL A 141 5.79 -4.39 -12.90
N CYS A 142 6.99 -3.96 -13.17
CA CYS A 142 7.28 -2.95 -14.17
C CYS A 142 7.90 -3.61 -15.41
N ILE A 143 7.34 -3.26 -16.58
CA ILE A 143 7.82 -3.75 -17.88
C ILE A 143 8.20 -2.60 -18.79
N ARG A 144 9.10 -2.88 -19.73
CA ARG A 144 9.49 -1.97 -20.81
C ARG A 144 9.40 -2.70 -22.14
N HIS A 145 8.86 -2.05 -23.16
CA HIS A 145 8.88 -2.60 -24.51
C HIS A 145 10.30 -2.57 -25.08
N ASN A 146 10.72 -3.64 -25.76
CA ASN A 146 12.08 -3.77 -26.31
C ASN A 146 12.33 -2.90 -27.56
N GLY A 147 11.27 -2.35 -28.17
CA GLY A 147 11.31 -1.40 -29.28
C GLY A 147 10.81 -0.01 -28.87
N ASP A 148 10.27 0.73 -29.82
CA ASP A 148 9.97 2.17 -29.68
C ASP A 148 8.63 2.51 -29.00
N LEU A 149 7.84 1.52 -28.55
CA LEU A 149 6.58 1.80 -27.89
C LEU A 149 6.81 2.34 -26.47
N SER A 150 6.40 3.59 -26.27
CA SER A 150 6.50 4.23 -24.96
C SER A 150 5.50 3.64 -23.95
N ALA A 151 5.83 3.74 -22.65
CA ALA A 151 4.93 3.35 -21.56
C ALA A 151 3.57 4.09 -21.63
N MET A 152 3.58 5.34 -22.08
CA MET A 152 2.35 6.13 -22.26
C MET A 152 1.49 5.59 -23.41
N ALA A 153 2.10 5.19 -24.53
CA ALA A 153 1.37 4.59 -25.65
C ALA A 153 0.72 3.25 -25.23
N LEU A 154 1.46 2.41 -24.50
CA LEU A 154 0.95 1.17 -23.93
C LEU A 154 -0.23 1.40 -22.97
N TYR A 155 -0.08 2.38 -22.06
CA TYR A 155 -1.14 2.79 -21.14
C TYR A 155 -2.43 3.19 -21.88
N HIS A 156 -2.33 4.06 -22.89
CA HIS A 156 -3.51 4.51 -23.63
C HIS A 156 -4.18 3.36 -24.38
N ARG A 157 -3.41 2.46 -25.00
CA ARG A 157 -3.92 1.28 -25.68
C ARG A 157 -4.68 0.35 -24.74
N LEU A 158 -4.11 0.04 -23.58
CA LEU A 158 -4.73 -0.82 -22.57
C LEU A 158 -5.99 -0.17 -21.99
N LYS A 159 -5.93 1.15 -21.71
CA LYS A 159 -7.08 1.91 -21.20
C LYS A 159 -8.28 1.88 -22.15
N GLN A 160 -8.05 1.89 -23.47
CA GLN A 160 -9.12 1.75 -24.47
C GLN A 160 -9.83 0.39 -24.39
N GLN A 161 -9.19 -0.61 -23.80
CA GLN A 161 -9.72 -1.94 -23.56
C GLN A 161 -10.16 -2.14 -22.10
N ASN A 162 -10.34 -1.04 -21.32
CA ASN A 162 -10.70 -1.05 -19.91
C ASN A 162 -9.67 -1.73 -18.99
N ILE A 163 -8.41 -1.84 -19.43
CA ILE A 163 -7.31 -2.37 -18.62
C ILE A 163 -6.51 -1.20 -18.05
N ILE A 164 -6.56 -1.04 -16.72
CA ILE A 164 -5.94 0.08 -16.02
C ILE A 164 -4.55 -0.30 -15.55
N THR A 165 -3.57 0.43 -16.03
CA THR A 165 -2.15 0.32 -15.66
C THR A 165 -1.60 1.71 -15.33
N ALA A 166 -0.31 1.86 -15.03
CA ALA A 166 0.25 3.17 -14.73
C ALA A 166 1.63 3.37 -15.38
N PRO A 167 1.81 4.39 -16.24
CA PRO A 167 3.13 4.72 -16.76
C PRO A 167 4.01 5.31 -15.65
N ARG A 168 5.30 4.93 -15.67
CA ARG A 168 6.33 5.42 -14.75
C ARG A 168 7.62 5.64 -15.52
N GLY A 169 7.82 6.86 -16.01
CA GLY A 169 8.91 7.17 -16.93
C GLY A 169 8.82 6.33 -18.21
N ASP A 170 9.85 5.53 -18.48
CA ASP A 170 9.95 4.64 -19.63
C ASP A 170 9.29 3.25 -19.40
N ARG A 171 8.67 3.03 -18.24
CA ARG A 171 8.14 1.73 -17.81
C ARG A 171 6.63 1.76 -17.62
N LEU A 172 5.99 0.67 -17.93
CA LEU A 172 4.58 0.44 -17.59
C LEU A 172 4.52 -0.38 -16.30
N ARG A 173 3.85 0.16 -15.29
CA ARG A 173 3.60 -0.52 -14.02
C ARG A 173 2.29 -1.27 -14.06
N ILE A 174 2.34 -2.54 -13.75
CA ILE A 174 1.22 -3.46 -13.56
C ILE A 174 1.20 -3.84 -12.09
N ALA A 175 0.04 -3.72 -11.45
CA ALA A 175 -0.12 -3.88 -10.02
C ALA A 175 -1.46 -4.56 -9.71
N PRO A 176 -1.56 -5.89 -9.88
CA PRO A 176 -2.76 -6.63 -9.53
C PRO A 176 -3.00 -6.63 -8.03
N HIS A 177 -4.25 -6.73 -7.63
CA HIS A 177 -4.66 -6.88 -6.24
C HIS A 177 -5.35 -8.24 -6.02
N LEU A 178 -5.65 -8.58 -4.77
CA LEU A 178 -6.28 -9.86 -4.38
C LEU A 178 -7.63 -10.17 -5.08
N TYR A 179 -8.28 -9.16 -5.65
CA TYR A 179 -9.54 -9.32 -6.39
C TYR A 179 -9.35 -9.55 -7.89
N ASN A 180 -8.11 -9.47 -8.41
CA ASN A 180 -7.82 -9.81 -9.80
C ASN A 180 -7.65 -11.32 -9.97
N THR A 181 -7.85 -11.81 -11.19
CA THR A 181 -7.79 -13.21 -11.55
C THR A 181 -6.67 -13.50 -12.56
N LEU A 182 -6.28 -14.77 -12.69
CA LEU A 182 -5.34 -15.22 -13.72
C LEU A 182 -5.86 -14.91 -15.14
N ASP A 183 -7.17 -15.05 -15.36
CA ASP A 183 -7.80 -14.73 -16.66
C ASP A 183 -7.66 -13.24 -16.99
N GLU A 184 -7.76 -12.36 -16.02
CA GLU A 184 -7.54 -10.92 -16.23
C GLU A 184 -6.08 -10.60 -16.54
N ILE A 185 -5.13 -11.34 -15.96
CA ILE A 185 -3.72 -11.25 -16.34
C ILE A 185 -3.52 -11.71 -17.78
N ASP A 186 -4.16 -12.81 -18.20
CA ASP A 186 -4.09 -13.28 -19.58
C ASP A 186 -4.70 -12.28 -20.56
N GLN A 187 -5.83 -11.65 -20.21
CA GLN A 187 -6.44 -10.59 -21.01
C GLN A 187 -5.50 -9.39 -21.16
N LEU A 188 -4.83 -8.96 -20.07
CA LEU A 188 -3.83 -7.90 -20.14
C LEU A 188 -2.69 -8.27 -21.09
N VAL A 189 -2.13 -9.47 -20.98
CA VAL A 189 -1.02 -9.93 -21.84
C VAL A 189 -1.47 -10.03 -23.31
N ALA A 190 -2.69 -10.49 -23.57
CA ALA A 190 -3.24 -10.55 -24.92
C ALA A 190 -3.44 -9.15 -25.55
N ALA A 191 -3.81 -8.15 -24.73
CA ALA A 191 -3.99 -6.76 -25.15
C ALA A 191 -2.67 -6.01 -25.42
N LEU A 192 -1.57 -6.49 -24.86
CA LEU A 192 -0.24 -5.97 -25.13
C LEU A 192 0.22 -6.32 -26.55
N PRO A 193 0.74 -5.35 -27.34
CA PRO A 193 1.22 -5.58 -28.71
C PRO A 193 2.45 -6.49 -28.76
#